data_b9bddf708cad519aa180c6940f5565b6
#
_entry.id   b9bddf708cad519aa180c6940f5565b6
#
_cell.length_a   1.000
_cell.length_b   1.000
_cell.length_c   1.000
_cell.angle_alpha   90.00
_cell.angle_beta   90.00
_cell.angle_gamma   90.00
#
_symmetry.space_group_name_H-M   'P 1'
#
loop_
_entity.id
_entity.type
_entity.pdbx_description
1 polymer ?
#
loop_
_entity_poly.entity_id
_entity_poly.type
_entity_poly.pdbx_seq_one_letter_code
_entity_poly.pdbx_strand_id
1 'polypeptide(L)'
;MRLLVQMMMALAIACTALPAVAQDKVRVLLDWFVNPDHAALVIAKQKGVFSKHGLDVELIAPADPNAPPKLVAAGQADYAVSYQPTLQMLVAEGLPLVRVGVLVAQPLNALVVLDDGPIKTIADFKGRKIGYSIAGFDEALLGAILESSGLALKDVTLININFALTTALMSRQVDGVIGAFRNFELNDLELNKAKGRLWLVEENGVPVYDELILVAKRETHDAARTKKFLAAITEATAWLKANSSEAWAIFSKYGKELDNDLNRMAWRDTVPLLANDPAALDRARYDAFAAFLVKRGLIKQAPAADSYLRDVR
;
A
#
# COMPACT_ATOMS: atom_id res chain seq x y z
N MET A 1 14.27 -79.17 8.16
CA MET A 1 15.23 -78.04 8.26
C MET A 1 15.03 -77.08 7.10
N ARG A 2 13.73 -76.58 6.88
CA ARG A 2 13.40 -75.63 5.84
C ARG A 2 12.22 -74.70 6.24
N LEU A 3 11.93 -74.54 7.55
CA LEU A 3 10.80 -73.73 8.05
C LEU A 3 11.22 -72.58 8.98
N LEU A 4 12.53 -72.22 9.02
CA LEU A 4 13.06 -71.22 9.97
C LEU A 4 13.69 -69.99 9.32
N VAL A 5 13.49 -69.74 8.00
CA VAL A 5 14.14 -68.65 7.29
C VAL A 5 13.13 -67.60 6.75
N GLN A 6 11.82 -67.75 6.94
CA GLN A 6 10.81 -66.78 6.44
C GLN A 6 10.22 -65.83 7.51
N MET A 7 10.84 -65.75 8.68
CA MET A 7 10.29 -64.93 9.79
C MET A 7 11.17 -63.74 10.18
N MET A 8 12.00 -63.24 9.27
CA MET A 8 12.82 -62.06 9.49
C MET A 8 12.88 -61.21 8.21
N MET A 9 11.87 -60.46 7.88
CA MET A 9 11.99 -59.23 7.07
C MET A 9 10.62 -58.55 6.89
N ALA A 10 9.90 -58.30 8.00
CA ALA A 10 8.86 -57.28 8.03
C ALA A 10 9.37 -56.10 8.88
N LEU A 11 10.43 -55.45 8.42
CA LEU A 11 10.85 -54.16 8.97
C LEU A 11 9.85 -53.14 8.49
N ALA A 12 8.83 -52.89 9.30
CA ALA A 12 7.85 -51.84 9.12
C ALA A 12 8.60 -50.50 9.05
N ILE A 13 8.73 -49.94 7.86
CA ILE A 13 9.05 -48.53 7.67
C ILE A 13 7.82 -47.75 8.22
N ALA A 14 7.88 -47.50 9.52
CA ALA A 14 7.00 -46.47 10.12
C ALA A 14 7.42 -45.13 9.52
N CYS A 15 6.82 -44.78 8.37
CA CYS A 15 6.83 -43.42 7.87
C CYS A 15 6.16 -42.59 8.96
N THR A 16 6.94 -41.99 9.84
CA THR A 16 6.45 -40.93 10.75
C THR A 16 6.08 -39.78 9.87
N ALA A 17 4.81 -39.73 9.41
CA ALA A 17 4.21 -38.53 8.86
C ALA A 17 4.31 -37.46 9.96
N LEU A 18 5.29 -36.56 9.85
CA LEU A 18 5.33 -35.37 10.65
C LEU A 18 3.95 -34.69 10.44
N PRO A 19 3.23 -34.34 11.52
CA PRO A 19 1.99 -33.62 11.36
C PRO A 19 2.30 -32.35 10.55
N ALA A 20 1.69 -32.22 9.39
CA ALA A 20 1.73 -30.95 8.65
C ALA A 20 1.11 -29.93 9.58
N VAL A 21 1.92 -29.03 10.13
CA VAL A 21 1.44 -27.91 10.93
C VAL A 21 0.54 -27.12 10.00
N ALA A 22 -0.76 -27.07 10.32
CA ALA A 22 -1.71 -26.29 9.54
C ALA A 22 -1.25 -24.83 9.53
N GLN A 23 -1.08 -24.27 8.33
CA GLN A 23 -0.70 -22.87 8.18
C GLN A 23 -1.86 -21.96 8.55
N ASP A 24 -1.58 -20.87 9.24
CA ASP A 24 -2.58 -19.85 9.54
C ASP A 24 -2.99 -19.15 8.23
N LYS A 25 -4.26 -19.25 7.87
CA LYS A 25 -4.80 -18.53 6.70
C LYS A 25 -4.85 -17.04 6.99
N VAL A 26 -4.35 -16.24 6.06
CA VAL A 26 -4.27 -14.78 6.16
C VAL A 26 -4.77 -14.16 4.86
N ARG A 27 -5.81 -13.33 4.94
CA ARG A 27 -6.34 -12.56 3.82
C ARG A 27 -5.86 -11.12 3.91
N VAL A 28 -5.18 -10.67 2.85
CA VAL A 28 -4.65 -9.31 2.73
C VAL A 28 -5.33 -8.62 1.56
N LEU A 29 -6.07 -7.56 1.83
CA LEU A 29 -6.61 -6.69 0.79
C LEU A 29 -5.55 -5.68 0.38
N LEU A 30 -5.29 -5.55 -0.92
CA LEU A 30 -4.43 -4.51 -1.46
C LEU A 30 -5.21 -3.20 -1.56
N ASP A 31 -4.51 -2.08 -1.66
CA ASP A 31 -5.12 -0.75 -1.85
C ASP A 31 -5.45 -0.45 -3.31
N TRP A 32 -4.76 -1.12 -4.24
CA TRP A 32 -4.83 -0.92 -5.68
C TRP A 32 -4.75 -2.27 -6.42
N PHE A 33 -4.87 -2.27 -7.77
CA PHE A 33 -4.47 -3.44 -8.54
C PHE A 33 -2.98 -3.74 -8.29
N VAL A 34 -2.59 -5.02 -8.45
CA VAL A 34 -1.21 -5.46 -8.19
C VAL A 34 -0.25 -4.66 -9.06
N ASN A 35 0.75 -4.05 -8.41
CA ASN A 35 1.81 -3.30 -9.05
C ASN A 35 3.10 -3.41 -8.21
N PRO A 36 4.23 -2.81 -8.61
CA PRO A 36 5.49 -2.91 -7.87
C PRO A 36 5.48 -2.43 -6.42
N ASP A 37 4.53 -1.59 -6.00
CA ASP A 37 4.40 -1.17 -4.59
C ASP A 37 4.04 -2.36 -3.68
N HIS A 38 3.47 -3.43 -4.25
CA HIS A 38 3.17 -4.70 -3.57
C HIS A 38 4.29 -5.74 -3.70
N ALA A 39 5.45 -5.38 -4.27
CA ALA A 39 6.52 -6.35 -4.60
C ALA A 39 6.93 -7.22 -3.40
N ALA A 40 7.08 -6.62 -2.20
CA ALA A 40 7.47 -7.37 -1.00
C ALA A 40 6.47 -8.47 -0.64
N LEU A 41 5.16 -8.19 -0.76
CA LEU A 41 4.08 -9.14 -0.49
C LEU A 41 4.05 -10.26 -1.55
N VAL A 42 4.15 -9.89 -2.82
CA VAL A 42 4.16 -10.84 -3.94
C VAL A 42 5.36 -11.77 -3.87
N ILE A 43 6.56 -11.23 -3.62
CA ILE A 43 7.79 -12.03 -3.49
C ILE A 43 7.72 -12.93 -2.26
N ALA A 44 7.24 -12.44 -1.11
CA ALA A 44 7.05 -13.28 0.08
C ALA A 44 6.14 -14.48 -0.21
N LYS A 45 5.06 -14.28 -0.98
CA LYS A 45 4.14 -15.32 -1.39
C LYS A 45 4.80 -16.30 -2.37
N GLN A 46 5.35 -15.80 -3.48
CA GLN A 46 5.86 -16.62 -4.58
C GLN A 46 7.11 -17.43 -4.21
N LYS A 47 7.94 -16.91 -3.31
CA LYS A 47 9.11 -17.65 -2.78
C LYS A 47 8.77 -18.57 -1.61
N GLY A 48 7.50 -18.65 -1.20
CA GLY A 48 7.10 -19.47 -0.05
C GLY A 48 7.59 -18.93 1.29
N VAL A 49 7.99 -17.66 1.38
CA VAL A 49 8.49 -17.08 2.64
C VAL A 49 7.37 -17.03 3.67
N PHE A 50 6.14 -16.68 3.28
CA PHE A 50 4.99 -16.75 4.20
C PHE A 50 4.79 -18.17 4.73
N SER A 51 4.86 -19.19 3.85
CA SER A 51 4.71 -20.59 4.25
C SER A 51 5.82 -21.02 5.21
N LYS A 52 7.06 -20.58 5.01
CA LYS A 52 8.19 -20.80 5.94
C LYS A 52 7.91 -20.24 7.33
N HIS A 53 7.17 -19.10 7.40
CA HIS A 53 6.72 -18.50 8.66
C HIS A 53 5.39 -19.07 9.18
N GLY A 54 4.87 -20.16 8.59
CA GLY A 54 3.65 -20.83 9.02
C GLY A 54 2.36 -20.13 8.58
N LEU A 55 2.41 -19.30 7.52
CA LEU A 55 1.27 -18.52 7.02
C LEU A 55 0.90 -18.96 5.59
N ASP A 56 -0.42 -19.10 5.35
CA ASP A 56 -1.01 -19.22 4.01
C ASP A 56 -1.67 -17.90 3.64
N VAL A 57 -0.97 -17.07 2.83
CA VAL A 57 -1.38 -15.69 2.55
C VAL A 57 -2.08 -15.59 1.20
N GLU A 58 -3.29 -15.05 1.20
CA GLU A 58 -4.03 -14.64 0.02
C GLU A 58 -3.92 -13.11 -0.18
N LEU A 59 -3.49 -12.66 -1.36
CA LEU A 59 -3.45 -11.25 -1.76
C LEU A 59 -4.63 -10.97 -2.67
N ILE A 60 -5.44 -9.96 -2.34
CA ILE A 60 -6.71 -9.67 -3.02
C ILE A 60 -6.70 -8.21 -3.45
N ALA A 61 -6.68 -7.94 -4.76
CA ALA A 61 -6.84 -6.60 -5.30
C ALA A 61 -8.29 -6.11 -5.11
N PRO A 62 -8.51 -4.84 -4.75
CA PRO A 62 -9.84 -4.31 -4.49
C PRO A 62 -10.60 -4.01 -5.79
N ALA A 63 -11.93 -4.08 -5.71
CA ALA A 63 -12.82 -3.56 -6.76
C ALA A 63 -13.08 -2.04 -6.62
N ASP A 64 -12.88 -1.48 -5.42
CA ASP A 64 -12.98 -0.07 -5.08
C ASP A 64 -11.79 0.28 -4.18
N PRO A 65 -10.95 1.28 -4.54
CA PRO A 65 -9.75 1.62 -3.77
C PRO A 65 -10.07 2.19 -2.38
N ASN A 66 -11.32 2.60 -2.12
CA ASN A 66 -11.78 3.10 -0.81
C ASN A 66 -12.25 1.98 0.14
N ALA A 67 -12.38 0.75 -0.34
CA ALA A 67 -13.00 -0.34 0.42
C ALA A 67 -12.07 -1.07 1.40
N PRO A 68 -10.78 -1.32 1.10
CA PRO A 68 -9.95 -2.26 1.86
C PRO A 68 -9.92 -2.04 3.38
N PRO A 69 -9.59 -0.85 3.92
CA PRO A 69 -9.57 -0.65 5.37
C PRO A 69 -10.95 -0.81 6.01
N LYS A 70 -12.03 -0.45 5.31
CA LYS A 70 -13.41 -0.59 5.82
C LYS A 70 -13.81 -2.08 5.91
N LEU A 71 -13.40 -2.89 4.94
CA LEU A 71 -13.63 -4.35 4.93
C LEU A 71 -12.88 -5.03 6.08
N VAL A 72 -11.63 -4.60 6.37
CA VAL A 72 -10.89 -5.07 7.55
C VAL A 72 -11.59 -4.66 8.83
N ALA A 73 -12.05 -3.42 8.96
CA ALA A 73 -12.82 -2.95 10.12
C ALA A 73 -14.10 -3.81 10.33
N ALA A 74 -14.74 -4.24 9.25
CA ALA A 74 -15.88 -5.15 9.27
C ALA A 74 -15.50 -6.62 9.54
N GLY A 75 -14.20 -6.97 9.61
CA GLY A 75 -13.73 -8.34 9.87
C GLY A 75 -13.80 -9.27 8.65
N GLN A 76 -13.83 -8.71 7.45
CA GLN A 76 -13.89 -9.49 6.21
C GLN A 76 -12.51 -9.88 5.66
N ALA A 77 -11.43 -9.34 6.22
CA ALA A 77 -10.05 -9.73 5.95
C ALA A 77 -9.20 -9.47 7.21
N ASP A 78 -8.01 -10.07 7.24
CA ASP A 78 -7.08 -9.94 8.38
C ASP A 78 -6.30 -8.63 8.32
N TYR A 79 -5.82 -8.27 7.13
CA TYR A 79 -5.05 -7.05 6.90
C TYR A 79 -5.52 -6.34 5.64
N ALA A 80 -5.26 -5.04 5.58
CA ALA A 80 -5.29 -4.28 4.34
C ALA A 80 -4.03 -3.42 4.20
N VAL A 81 -3.59 -3.23 2.97
CA VAL A 81 -2.75 -2.10 2.60
C VAL A 81 -3.63 -0.86 2.61
N SER A 82 -3.14 0.22 3.20
CA SER A 82 -3.85 1.48 3.35
C SER A 82 -2.83 2.62 3.48
N TYR A 83 -3.31 3.82 3.72
CA TYR A 83 -2.50 5.04 3.85
C TYR A 83 -2.58 5.58 5.27
N GLN A 84 -1.49 6.16 5.78
CA GLN A 84 -1.50 6.74 7.13
C GLN A 84 -2.62 7.79 7.31
N PRO A 85 -2.84 8.75 6.38
CA PRO A 85 -3.91 9.73 6.49
C PRO A 85 -5.30 9.10 6.56
N THR A 86 -5.57 8.13 5.67
CA THR A 86 -6.84 7.38 5.64
C THR A 86 -7.10 6.67 6.96
N LEU A 87 -6.09 5.96 7.51
CA LEU A 87 -6.23 5.31 8.81
C LEU A 87 -6.62 6.31 9.90
N GLN A 88 -5.93 7.45 9.99
CA GLN A 88 -6.17 8.45 11.04
C GLN A 88 -7.58 9.06 10.94
N MET A 89 -8.06 9.32 9.72
CA MET A 89 -9.43 9.81 9.51
C MET A 89 -10.48 8.76 9.88
N LEU A 90 -10.32 7.51 9.42
CA LEU A 90 -11.25 6.43 9.74
C LEU A 90 -11.29 6.11 11.24
N VAL A 91 -10.16 6.17 11.93
CA VAL A 91 -10.10 6.01 13.40
C VAL A 91 -10.78 7.17 14.11
N ALA A 92 -10.62 8.41 13.62
CA ALA A 92 -11.33 9.58 14.16
C ALA A 92 -12.85 9.50 13.95
N GLU A 93 -13.30 8.79 12.91
CA GLU A 93 -14.71 8.44 12.65
C GLU A 93 -15.20 7.26 13.52
N GLY A 94 -14.31 6.62 14.28
CA GLY A 94 -14.66 5.52 15.21
C GLY A 94 -14.43 4.13 14.65
N LEU A 95 -13.85 3.95 13.45
CA LEU A 95 -13.58 2.62 12.91
C LEU A 95 -12.52 1.89 13.77
N PRO A 96 -12.72 0.60 14.07
CA PRO A 96 -11.84 -0.17 14.94
C PRO A 96 -10.59 -0.67 14.20
N LEU A 97 -9.79 0.24 13.70
CA LEU A 97 -8.57 -0.06 12.97
C LEU A 97 -7.31 0.21 13.80
N VAL A 98 -6.26 -0.57 13.52
CA VAL A 98 -4.92 -0.35 14.05
C VAL A 98 -3.89 -0.46 12.93
N ARG A 99 -2.88 0.40 12.95
CA ARG A 99 -1.66 0.25 12.15
C ARG A 99 -0.80 -0.86 12.74
N VAL A 100 -0.36 -1.78 11.92
CA VAL A 100 0.50 -2.89 12.35
C VAL A 100 1.84 -2.96 11.60
N GLY A 101 1.97 -2.29 10.46
CA GLY A 101 3.19 -2.33 9.67
C GLY A 101 3.28 -1.20 8.64
N VAL A 102 4.43 -1.11 7.95
CA VAL A 102 4.69 -0.16 6.86
C VAL A 102 5.36 -0.86 5.69
N LEU A 103 4.93 -0.56 4.47
CA LEU A 103 5.55 -1.03 3.22
C LEU A 103 6.38 0.08 2.57
N VAL A 104 5.88 1.33 2.59
CA VAL A 104 6.60 2.51 2.09
C VAL A 104 6.45 3.64 3.10
N ALA A 105 7.58 4.07 3.68
CA ALA A 105 7.64 5.01 4.81
C ALA A 105 7.88 6.47 4.38
N GLN A 106 7.46 6.83 3.18
CA GLN A 106 7.58 8.20 2.64
C GLN A 106 6.48 8.48 1.64
N PRO A 107 6.08 9.75 1.41
CA PRO A 107 5.06 10.09 0.44
C PRO A 107 5.45 9.66 -0.98
N LEU A 108 4.51 9.08 -1.71
CA LEU A 108 4.61 8.82 -3.16
C LEU A 108 3.66 9.74 -3.93
N ASN A 109 2.62 10.21 -3.27
CA ASN A 109 1.55 11.02 -3.83
C ASN A 109 2.04 12.37 -4.36
N ALA A 110 1.44 12.80 -5.46
CA ALA A 110 1.69 14.09 -6.08
C ALA A 110 0.41 14.63 -6.74
N LEU A 111 0.33 15.96 -6.88
CA LEU A 111 -0.61 16.61 -7.79
C LEU A 111 0.06 16.69 -9.16
N VAL A 112 -0.57 16.12 -10.19
CA VAL A 112 0.00 15.99 -11.54
C VAL A 112 -0.92 16.63 -12.57
N VAL A 113 -0.33 17.34 -13.53
CA VAL A 113 -1.00 17.87 -14.73
C VAL A 113 -0.19 17.53 -15.97
N LEU A 114 -0.78 17.63 -17.16
CA LEU A 114 -0.03 17.52 -18.41
C LEU A 114 0.84 18.78 -18.61
N ASP A 115 2.12 18.59 -18.93
CA ASP A 115 3.05 19.70 -19.09
C ASP A 115 2.73 20.59 -20.30
N ASP A 116 2.04 20.07 -21.31
CA ASP A 116 1.55 20.83 -22.46
C ASP A 116 0.22 21.56 -22.18
N GLY A 117 -0.40 21.33 -21.00
CA GLY A 117 -1.64 21.97 -20.58
C GLY A 117 -1.48 23.42 -20.11
N PRO A 118 -2.59 24.09 -19.78
CA PRO A 118 -2.61 25.50 -19.37
C PRO A 118 -2.13 25.74 -17.93
N ILE A 119 -2.03 24.70 -17.09
CA ILE A 119 -1.66 24.81 -15.68
C ILE A 119 -0.14 24.75 -15.54
N LYS A 120 0.47 25.85 -15.09
CA LYS A 120 1.93 25.99 -14.90
C LYS A 120 2.30 26.24 -13.44
N THR A 121 1.35 26.81 -12.67
CA THR A 121 1.49 27.15 -11.25
C THR A 121 0.27 26.66 -10.47
N ILE A 122 0.36 26.62 -9.14
CA ILE A 122 -0.77 26.23 -8.29
C ILE A 122 -1.94 27.25 -8.44
N ALA A 123 -1.67 28.52 -8.70
CA ALA A 123 -2.71 29.51 -8.90
C ALA A 123 -3.60 29.22 -10.13
N ASP A 124 -3.07 28.53 -11.14
CA ASP A 124 -3.80 28.20 -12.37
C ASP A 124 -4.88 27.12 -12.18
N PHE A 125 -4.93 26.49 -10.98
CA PHE A 125 -5.97 25.50 -10.66
C PHE A 125 -7.36 26.13 -10.42
N LYS A 126 -7.45 27.45 -10.26
CA LYS A 126 -8.75 28.10 -10.04
C LYS A 126 -9.74 27.78 -11.16
N GLY A 127 -10.91 27.23 -10.80
CA GLY A 127 -11.98 26.82 -11.73
C GLY A 127 -11.68 25.52 -12.50
N ARG A 128 -10.59 24.80 -12.18
CA ARG A 128 -10.21 23.57 -12.87
C ARG A 128 -10.87 22.34 -12.30
N LYS A 129 -10.92 21.28 -13.11
CA LYS A 129 -11.38 19.95 -12.73
C LYS A 129 -10.21 19.11 -12.25
N ILE A 130 -10.28 18.61 -11.02
CA ILE A 130 -9.23 17.76 -10.43
C ILE A 130 -9.79 16.37 -10.14
N GLY A 131 -9.17 15.37 -10.73
CA GLY A 131 -9.46 13.95 -10.48
C GLY A 131 -8.86 13.50 -9.17
N TYR A 132 -9.58 12.65 -8.44
CA TYR A 132 -9.10 11.99 -7.22
C TYR A 132 -9.63 10.55 -7.15
N SER A 133 -8.97 9.70 -6.35
CA SER A 133 -9.31 8.28 -6.19
C SER A 133 -9.72 7.94 -4.76
N ILE A 134 -8.97 8.41 -3.76
CA ILE A 134 -9.17 8.07 -2.35
C ILE A 134 -9.86 9.25 -1.64
N ALA A 135 -11.15 9.09 -1.39
CA ALA A 135 -11.97 10.12 -0.75
C ALA A 135 -11.43 10.50 0.65
N GLY A 136 -11.46 11.80 0.93
CA GLY A 136 -10.95 12.39 2.17
C GLY A 136 -9.44 12.56 2.15
N PHE A 137 -8.68 11.53 1.79
CA PHE A 137 -7.21 11.58 1.76
C PHE A 137 -6.72 12.52 0.65
N ASP A 138 -7.14 12.29 -0.60
CA ASP A 138 -6.69 13.10 -1.73
C ASP A 138 -7.13 14.57 -1.59
N GLU A 139 -8.35 14.80 -1.08
CA GLU A 139 -8.82 16.16 -0.79
C GLU A 139 -7.99 16.85 0.30
N ALA A 140 -7.55 16.10 1.32
CA ALA A 140 -6.68 16.63 2.37
C ALA A 140 -5.36 17.16 1.80
N LEU A 141 -4.74 16.37 0.94
CA LEU A 141 -3.48 16.73 0.28
C LEU A 141 -3.67 17.91 -0.69
N LEU A 142 -4.68 17.82 -1.55
CA LEU A 142 -4.98 18.89 -2.52
C LEU A 142 -5.26 20.22 -1.82
N GLY A 143 -6.06 20.20 -0.74
CA GLY A 143 -6.35 21.40 0.04
C GLY A 143 -5.09 22.07 0.59
N ALA A 144 -4.09 21.25 1.03
CA ALA A 144 -2.81 21.79 1.48
C ALA A 144 -2.04 22.49 0.37
N ILE A 145 -1.95 21.83 -0.79
CA ILE A 145 -1.25 22.38 -1.96
C ILE A 145 -1.88 23.70 -2.41
N LEU A 146 -3.21 23.72 -2.55
CA LEU A 146 -3.96 24.91 -3.02
C LEU A 146 -3.78 26.13 -2.11
N GLU A 147 -3.70 25.94 -0.79
CA GLU A 147 -3.49 27.04 0.16
C GLU A 147 -2.19 27.82 -0.08
N SER A 148 -1.14 27.19 -0.61
CA SER A 148 0.12 27.87 -0.91
C SER A 148 -0.05 29.05 -1.89
N SER A 149 -1.15 29.04 -2.66
CA SER A 149 -1.51 30.10 -3.62
C SER A 149 -2.83 30.80 -3.27
N GLY A 150 -3.29 30.69 -2.02
CA GLY A 150 -4.52 31.34 -1.54
C GLY A 150 -5.81 30.73 -2.09
N LEU A 151 -5.72 29.51 -2.67
CA LEU A 151 -6.88 28.76 -3.15
C LEU A 151 -7.38 27.77 -2.08
N ALA A 152 -8.63 27.33 -2.22
CA ALA A 152 -9.24 26.30 -1.38
C ALA A 152 -9.93 25.25 -2.27
N LEU A 153 -10.35 24.12 -1.68
CA LEU A 153 -11.08 23.07 -2.42
C LEU A 153 -12.32 23.58 -3.16
N LYS A 154 -13.02 24.59 -2.63
CA LYS A 154 -14.17 25.22 -3.29
C LYS A 154 -13.83 25.95 -4.59
N ASP A 155 -12.56 26.27 -4.82
CA ASP A 155 -12.11 26.97 -6.03
C ASP A 155 -11.80 26.01 -7.19
N VAL A 156 -11.95 24.70 -6.97
CA VAL A 156 -11.78 23.64 -7.98
C VAL A 156 -13.02 22.74 -8.03
N THR A 157 -13.17 21.98 -9.11
CA THR A 157 -14.21 20.94 -9.22
C THR A 157 -13.57 19.57 -9.01
N LEU A 158 -13.96 18.86 -7.97
CA LEU A 158 -13.46 17.52 -7.66
C LEU A 158 -14.27 16.47 -8.43
N ILE A 159 -13.58 15.53 -9.07
CA ILE A 159 -14.19 14.42 -9.83
C ILE A 159 -13.58 13.12 -9.33
N ASN A 160 -14.41 12.24 -8.76
CA ASN A 160 -13.95 10.89 -8.45
C ASN A 160 -13.74 10.12 -9.76
N ILE A 161 -12.51 9.70 -10.02
CA ILE A 161 -12.10 8.97 -11.22
C ILE A 161 -11.70 7.52 -10.93
N ASN A 162 -11.88 7.08 -9.68
CA ASN A 162 -11.57 5.72 -9.25
C ASN A 162 -10.12 5.35 -9.62
N PHE A 163 -9.88 4.27 -10.36
CA PHE A 163 -8.56 3.81 -10.79
C PHE A 163 -8.02 4.52 -12.06
N ALA A 164 -8.73 5.49 -12.62
CA ALA A 164 -8.45 6.04 -13.94
C ALA A 164 -7.56 7.30 -13.93
N LEU A 165 -6.57 7.42 -13.03
CA LEU A 165 -5.73 8.62 -12.87
C LEU A 165 -5.09 9.09 -14.18
N THR A 166 -4.24 8.27 -14.79
CA THR A 166 -3.55 8.61 -16.05
C THR A 166 -4.53 8.77 -17.21
N THR A 167 -5.51 7.87 -17.32
CA THR A 167 -6.47 7.88 -18.44
C THR A 167 -7.36 9.13 -18.42
N ALA A 168 -7.87 9.53 -17.24
CA ALA A 168 -8.68 10.73 -17.10
C ALA A 168 -7.90 12.02 -17.39
N LEU A 169 -6.62 12.05 -16.99
CA LEU A 169 -5.73 13.17 -17.26
C LEU A 169 -5.40 13.26 -18.76
N MET A 170 -5.00 12.17 -19.39
CA MET A 170 -4.65 12.13 -20.81
C MET A 170 -5.82 12.42 -21.74
N SER A 171 -7.03 11.95 -21.42
CA SER A 171 -8.25 12.24 -22.17
C SER A 171 -8.79 13.66 -21.92
N ARG A 172 -8.14 14.44 -21.01
CA ARG A 172 -8.58 15.79 -20.61
C ARG A 172 -9.99 15.81 -19.99
N GLN A 173 -10.43 14.70 -19.43
CA GLN A 173 -11.64 14.60 -18.61
C GLN A 173 -11.47 15.47 -17.35
N VAL A 174 -10.24 15.52 -16.83
CA VAL A 174 -9.79 16.38 -15.74
C VAL A 174 -8.56 17.18 -16.18
N ASP A 175 -8.34 18.35 -15.55
CA ASP A 175 -7.20 19.23 -15.82
C ASP A 175 -5.96 18.81 -15.03
N GLY A 176 -6.15 18.13 -13.90
CA GLY A 176 -5.10 17.57 -13.04
C GLY A 176 -5.62 16.41 -12.23
N VAL A 177 -4.72 15.65 -11.62
CA VAL A 177 -5.04 14.54 -10.72
C VAL A 177 -4.23 14.65 -9.44
N ILE A 178 -4.87 14.44 -8.29
CA ILE A 178 -4.23 14.18 -7.00
C ILE A 178 -4.37 12.69 -6.68
N GLY A 179 -3.42 12.10 -6.00
CA GLY A 179 -3.39 10.64 -5.79
C GLY A 179 -2.44 9.91 -6.74
N ALA A 180 -1.84 10.61 -7.70
CA ALA A 180 -0.87 10.03 -8.61
C ALA A 180 0.45 9.75 -7.88
N PHE A 181 0.95 8.52 -7.95
CA PHE A 181 2.22 8.14 -7.38
C PHE A 181 3.37 8.44 -8.34
N ARG A 182 4.39 9.13 -7.84
CA ARG A 182 5.55 9.56 -8.63
C ARG A 182 6.34 8.40 -9.25
N ASN A 183 6.27 7.23 -8.66
CA ASN A 183 6.94 6.00 -9.11
C ASN A 183 6.08 5.15 -10.07
N PHE A 184 4.82 5.50 -10.30
CA PHE A 184 3.91 4.73 -11.16
C PHE A 184 3.25 5.59 -12.24
N GLU A 185 2.39 6.56 -11.90
CA GLU A 185 1.65 7.35 -12.89
C GLU A 185 2.54 8.24 -13.77
N LEU A 186 3.68 8.72 -13.26
CA LEU A 186 4.63 9.46 -14.11
C LEU A 186 5.26 8.56 -15.18
N ASN A 187 5.56 7.30 -14.83
CA ASN A 187 6.05 6.31 -15.79
C ASN A 187 4.98 5.98 -16.85
N ASP A 188 3.71 5.89 -16.43
CA ASP A 188 2.60 5.65 -17.35
C ASP A 188 2.41 6.81 -18.33
N LEU A 189 2.49 8.07 -17.87
CA LEU A 189 2.49 9.24 -18.75
C LEU A 189 3.64 9.19 -19.75
N GLU A 190 4.86 8.88 -19.29
CA GLU A 190 6.05 8.81 -20.15
C GLU A 190 5.90 7.74 -21.25
N LEU A 191 5.43 6.56 -20.93
CA LEU A 191 5.15 5.47 -21.88
C LEU A 191 4.12 5.89 -22.94
N ASN A 192 3.14 6.69 -22.54
CA ASN A 192 2.13 7.25 -23.44
C ASN A 192 2.62 8.53 -24.16
N LYS A 193 3.92 8.84 -24.10
CA LYS A 193 4.56 10.02 -24.73
C LYS A 193 3.98 11.35 -24.23
N ALA A 194 3.41 11.37 -23.05
CA ALA A 194 2.96 12.55 -22.34
C ALA A 194 3.99 12.95 -21.29
N LYS A 195 4.04 14.24 -20.96
CA LYS A 195 4.91 14.78 -19.93
C LYS A 195 4.05 15.27 -18.78
N GLY A 196 4.30 14.73 -17.58
CA GLY A 196 3.67 15.21 -16.35
C GLY A 196 4.48 16.35 -15.73
N ARG A 197 3.79 17.41 -15.29
CA ARG A 197 4.30 18.38 -14.32
C ARG A 197 3.70 18.02 -12.98
N LEU A 198 4.51 17.99 -11.93
CA LEU A 198 4.09 17.55 -10.62
C LEU A 198 4.42 18.55 -9.51
N TRP A 199 3.60 18.54 -8.48
CA TRP A 199 3.85 19.14 -7.17
C TRP A 199 3.86 18.04 -6.13
N LEU A 200 5.01 17.82 -5.49
CA LEU A 200 5.18 16.84 -4.42
C LEU A 200 4.43 17.34 -3.17
N VAL A 201 3.65 16.47 -2.56
CA VAL A 201 2.80 16.88 -1.44
C VAL A 201 3.61 17.39 -0.26
N GLU A 202 4.73 16.74 0.07
CA GLU A 202 5.63 17.10 1.18
C GLU A 202 6.38 18.42 0.96
N GLU A 203 6.51 18.88 -0.28
CA GLU A 203 7.10 20.19 -0.63
C GLU A 203 6.04 21.30 -0.65
N ASN A 204 4.76 20.95 -0.56
CA ASN A 204 3.64 21.86 -0.71
C ASN A 204 2.69 21.84 0.51
N GLY A 205 3.28 21.80 1.72
CA GLY A 205 2.56 22.04 2.96
C GLY A 205 1.93 20.83 3.62
N VAL A 206 2.18 19.62 3.11
CA VAL A 206 1.78 18.36 3.74
C VAL A 206 2.95 17.80 4.55
N PRO A 207 2.81 17.47 5.84
CA PRO A 207 3.84 16.78 6.59
C PRO A 207 4.18 15.43 5.98
N VAL A 208 5.44 14.98 6.11
CA VAL A 208 5.85 13.63 5.71
C VAL A 208 5.02 12.59 6.46
N TYR A 209 4.55 11.57 5.74
CA TYR A 209 3.74 10.47 6.26
C TYR A 209 4.17 9.13 5.64
N ASP A 210 3.69 8.02 6.24
CA ASP A 210 3.87 6.69 5.68
C ASP A 210 2.84 6.48 4.56
N GLU A 211 3.30 6.33 3.30
CA GLU A 211 2.38 6.17 2.16
C GLU A 211 1.63 4.85 2.26
N LEU A 212 2.36 3.74 2.30
CA LEU A 212 1.71 2.43 2.35
C LEU A 212 1.94 1.76 3.70
N ILE A 213 0.86 1.56 4.42
CA ILE A 213 0.85 0.91 5.72
C ILE A 213 0.00 -0.36 5.71
N LEU A 214 0.23 -1.22 6.68
CA LEU A 214 -0.62 -2.38 6.94
C LEU A 214 -1.53 -2.08 8.13
N VAL A 215 -2.83 -2.29 7.93
CA VAL A 215 -3.85 -2.12 8.96
C VAL A 215 -4.56 -3.44 9.28
N ALA A 216 -5.00 -3.58 10.53
CA ALA A 216 -5.77 -4.72 11.03
C ALA A 216 -6.96 -4.22 11.85
N LYS A 217 -7.95 -5.11 12.10
CA LYS A 217 -9.04 -4.82 13.01
C LYS A 217 -8.54 -4.91 14.46
N ARG A 218 -8.82 -3.88 15.26
CA ARG A 218 -8.32 -3.71 16.63
C ARG A 218 -8.64 -4.89 17.54
N GLU A 219 -9.90 -5.34 17.54
CA GLU A 219 -10.43 -6.35 18.46
C GLU A 219 -9.94 -7.76 18.15
N THR A 220 -9.63 -8.05 16.89
CA THR A 220 -9.21 -9.37 16.43
C THR A 220 -7.74 -9.44 16.04
N HIS A 221 -6.99 -8.35 16.27
CA HIS A 221 -5.56 -8.28 15.98
C HIS A 221 -4.79 -9.32 16.82
N ASP A 222 -4.10 -10.23 16.15
CA ASP A 222 -3.18 -11.20 16.73
C ASP A 222 -1.73 -10.73 16.55
N ALA A 223 -1.11 -10.31 17.65
CA ALA A 223 0.25 -9.79 17.64
C ALA A 223 1.30 -10.84 17.24
N ALA A 224 1.11 -12.12 17.64
CA ALA A 224 2.03 -13.20 17.30
C ALA A 224 1.98 -13.52 15.80
N ARG A 225 0.78 -13.61 15.23
CA ARG A 225 0.57 -13.79 13.78
C ARG A 225 1.10 -12.60 13.00
N THR A 226 0.87 -11.37 13.46
CA THR A 226 1.39 -10.15 12.83
C THR A 226 2.91 -10.12 12.84
N LYS A 227 3.56 -10.50 13.94
CA LYS A 227 5.02 -10.60 14.02
C LYS A 227 5.59 -11.56 12.98
N LYS A 228 4.99 -12.75 12.80
CA LYS A 228 5.35 -13.70 11.74
C LYS A 228 5.17 -13.08 10.35
N PHE A 229 4.05 -12.41 10.13
CA PHE A 229 3.72 -11.78 8.85
C PHE A 229 4.73 -10.69 8.46
N LEU A 230 5.06 -9.79 9.39
CA LEU A 230 6.05 -8.74 9.16
C LEU A 230 7.48 -9.30 9.01
N ALA A 231 7.84 -10.33 9.77
CA ALA A 231 9.14 -11.01 9.61
C ALA A 231 9.29 -11.62 8.20
N ALA A 232 8.23 -12.22 7.66
CA ALA A 232 8.22 -12.74 6.29
C ALA A 232 8.38 -11.62 5.25
N ILE A 233 7.71 -10.47 5.43
CA ILE A 233 7.86 -9.31 4.56
C ILE A 233 9.28 -8.75 4.64
N THR A 234 9.86 -8.64 5.83
CA THR A 234 11.25 -8.20 6.04
C THR A 234 12.24 -9.08 5.28
N GLU A 235 12.13 -10.42 5.44
CA GLU A 235 12.96 -11.40 4.74
C GLU A 235 12.83 -11.26 3.22
N ALA A 236 11.60 -11.16 2.72
CA ALA A 236 11.32 -11.00 1.30
C ALA A 236 11.85 -9.67 0.74
N THR A 237 11.69 -8.57 1.48
CA THR A 237 12.19 -7.25 1.08
C THR A 237 13.71 -7.23 1.00
N ALA A 238 14.38 -7.77 2.00
CA ALA A 238 15.84 -7.86 1.97
C ALA A 238 16.34 -8.69 0.78
N TRP A 239 15.69 -9.83 0.53
CA TRP A 239 16.04 -10.69 -0.59
C TRP A 239 15.79 -10.02 -1.94
N LEU A 240 14.60 -9.39 -2.15
CA LEU A 240 14.25 -8.75 -3.42
C LEU A 240 15.17 -7.56 -3.75
N LYS A 241 15.59 -6.78 -2.74
CA LYS A 241 16.54 -5.68 -2.94
C LYS A 241 17.94 -6.17 -3.32
N ALA A 242 18.38 -7.28 -2.74
CA ALA A 242 19.67 -7.90 -3.06
C ALA A 242 19.66 -8.63 -4.42
N ASN A 243 18.48 -9.07 -4.90
CA ASN A 243 18.33 -9.89 -6.11
C ASN A 243 17.29 -9.31 -7.07
N SER A 244 17.32 -7.99 -7.30
CA SER A 244 16.23 -7.25 -7.97
C SER A 244 15.85 -7.80 -9.35
N SER A 245 16.81 -8.27 -10.16
CA SER A 245 16.53 -8.87 -11.48
C SER A 245 15.80 -10.21 -11.37
N GLU A 246 16.20 -11.08 -10.42
CA GLU A 246 15.53 -12.36 -10.19
C GLU A 246 14.13 -12.13 -9.58
N ALA A 247 14.03 -11.18 -8.65
CA ALA A 247 12.77 -10.80 -8.05
C ALA A 247 11.78 -10.24 -9.09
N TRP A 248 12.25 -9.43 -10.03
CA TRP A 248 11.44 -8.99 -11.17
C TRP A 248 10.90 -10.18 -11.98
N ALA A 249 11.77 -11.14 -12.32
CA ALA A 249 11.37 -12.32 -13.08
C ALA A 249 10.33 -13.21 -12.36
N ILE A 250 10.26 -13.14 -11.03
CA ILE A 250 9.24 -13.79 -10.22
C ILE A 250 7.97 -12.94 -10.19
N PHE A 251 8.10 -11.63 -9.91
CA PHE A 251 6.99 -10.70 -9.81
C PHE A 251 6.20 -10.61 -11.12
N SER A 252 6.89 -10.46 -12.26
CA SER A 252 6.24 -10.32 -13.56
C SER A 252 5.43 -11.55 -14.01
N LYS A 253 5.66 -12.70 -13.39
CA LYS A 253 4.91 -13.95 -13.63
C LYS A 253 3.73 -14.16 -12.68
N TYR A 254 3.57 -13.29 -11.67
CA TYR A 254 2.48 -13.40 -10.71
C TYR A 254 1.10 -13.16 -11.35
N GLY A 255 1.02 -12.27 -12.34
CA GLY A 255 -0.14 -12.01 -13.17
C GLY A 255 0.28 -11.74 -14.61
N LYS A 256 -0.53 -12.15 -15.59
CA LYS A 256 -0.21 -11.95 -17.02
C LYS A 256 -0.08 -10.48 -17.39
N GLU A 257 -0.79 -9.62 -16.69
CA GLU A 257 -0.80 -8.17 -16.86
C GLU A 257 0.43 -7.47 -16.29
N LEU A 258 1.29 -8.17 -15.54
CA LEU A 258 2.42 -7.56 -14.84
C LEU A 258 3.71 -7.46 -15.68
N ASP A 259 3.88 -8.34 -16.67
CA ASP A 259 5.07 -8.31 -17.54
C ASP A 259 4.89 -7.28 -18.66
N ASN A 260 5.04 -6.01 -18.30
CA ASN A 260 4.95 -4.88 -19.22
C ASN A 260 5.99 -3.79 -18.87
N ASP A 261 6.16 -2.82 -19.77
CA ASP A 261 7.16 -1.75 -19.60
C ASP A 261 6.82 -0.81 -18.44
N LEU A 262 5.53 -0.54 -18.18
CA LEU A 262 5.10 0.29 -17.05
C LEU A 262 5.56 -0.31 -15.72
N ASN A 263 5.22 -1.57 -15.47
CA ASN A 263 5.62 -2.25 -14.25
C ASN A 263 7.16 -2.39 -14.15
N ARG A 264 7.87 -2.52 -15.28
CA ARG A 264 9.32 -2.58 -15.29
C ARG A 264 9.95 -1.24 -14.88
N MET A 265 9.44 -0.13 -15.38
CA MET A 265 9.87 1.22 -14.97
C MET A 265 9.52 1.48 -13.50
N ALA A 266 8.27 1.21 -13.12
CA ALA A 266 7.81 1.36 -11.74
C ALA A 266 8.59 0.46 -10.76
N TRP A 267 8.98 -0.77 -11.15
CA TRP A 267 9.84 -1.65 -10.34
C TRP A 267 11.17 -0.99 -9.98
N ARG A 268 11.85 -0.41 -10.99
CA ARG A 268 13.11 0.32 -10.79
C ARG A 268 12.96 1.43 -9.76
N ASP A 269 11.86 2.17 -9.86
CA ASP A 269 11.62 3.35 -9.04
C ASP A 269 11.06 3.02 -7.65
N THR A 270 10.35 1.90 -7.50
CA THR A 270 9.69 1.46 -6.25
C THR A 270 10.63 0.67 -5.32
N VAL A 271 11.41 -0.27 -5.87
CA VAL A 271 12.22 -1.20 -5.05
C VAL A 271 13.11 -0.49 -4.02
N PRO A 272 13.78 0.63 -4.34
CA PRO A 272 14.57 1.39 -3.34
C PRO A 272 13.73 1.95 -2.19
N LEU A 273 12.44 2.26 -2.42
CA LEU A 273 11.53 2.93 -1.49
C LEU A 273 10.87 1.98 -0.49
N LEU A 274 10.86 0.67 -0.78
CA LEU A 274 10.28 -0.33 0.12
C LEU A 274 10.95 -0.28 1.49
N ALA A 275 10.17 -0.37 2.56
CA ALA A 275 10.66 -0.32 3.93
C ALA A 275 11.56 -1.53 4.23
N ASN A 276 12.79 -1.29 4.71
CA ASN A 276 13.69 -2.36 5.14
C ASN A 276 13.22 -3.03 6.44
N ASP A 277 12.52 -2.29 7.28
CA ASP A 277 11.89 -2.77 8.52
C ASP A 277 10.39 -2.45 8.49
N PRO A 278 9.55 -3.37 8.02
CA PRO A 278 8.09 -3.19 8.03
C PRO A 278 7.47 -3.03 9.42
N ALA A 279 8.18 -3.40 10.50
CA ALA A 279 7.73 -3.19 11.86
C ALA A 279 8.07 -1.78 12.41
N ALA A 280 8.92 -1.01 11.72
CA ALA A 280 9.30 0.34 12.15
C ALA A 280 8.06 1.22 12.36
N LEU A 281 8.09 2.00 13.44
CA LEU A 281 7.02 2.93 13.82
C LEU A 281 7.62 4.25 14.28
N ASP A 282 7.36 5.31 13.54
CA ASP A 282 7.69 6.70 13.90
C ASP A 282 6.44 7.39 14.48
N ARG A 283 6.23 7.29 15.78
CA ARG A 283 5.07 7.91 16.47
C ARG A 283 4.97 9.41 16.24
N ALA A 284 6.11 10.11 16.24
CA ALA A 284 6.14 11.56 16.06
C ALA A 284 5.57 11.98 14.70
N ARG A 285 5.83 11.17 13.65
CA ARG A 285 5.23 11.36 12.31
C ARG A 285 3.70 11.25 12.33
N TYR A 286 3.17 10.26 13.04
CA TYR A 286 1.73 10.07 13.19
C TYR A 286 1.09 11.22 13.98
N ASP A 287 1.72 11.67 15.06
CA ASP A 287 1.23 12.79 15.88
C ASP A 287 1.24 14.10 15.07
N ALA A 288 2.32 14.38 14.32
CA ALA A 288 2.44 15.55 13.47
C ALA A 288 1.35 15.57 12.36
N PHE A 289 1.08 14.41 11.73
CA PHE A 289 0.06 14.33 10.70
C PHE A 289 -1.36 14.41 11.29
N ALA A 290 -1.61 13.84 12.46
CA ALA A 290 -2.89 14.02 13.17
C ALA A 290 -3.16 15.49 13.50
N ALA A 291 -2.15 16.23 13.97
CA ALA A 291 -2.23 17.67 14.21
C ALA A 291 -2.52 18.45 12.92
N PHE A 292 -1.91 18.06 11.80
CA PHE A 292 -2.20 18.62 10.47
C PHE A 292 -3.67 18.41 10.08
N LEU A 293 -4.22 17.20 10.24
CA LEU A 293 -5.62 16.90 9.94
C LEU A 293 -6.60 17.73 10.81
N VAL A 294 -6.30 17.88 12.11
CA VAL A 294 -7.08 18.74 13.02
C VAL A 294 -7.02 20.19 12.57
N LYS A 295 -5.82 20.72 12.31
CA LYS A 295 -5.62 22.12 11.86
C LYS A 295 -6.44 22.44 10.59
N ARG A 296 -6.62 21.44 9.72
CA ARG A 296 -7.40 21.57 8.49
C ARG A 296 -8.90 21.30 8.66
N GLY A 297 -9.34 20.95 9.86
CA GLY A 297 -10.74 20.64 10.14
C GLY A 297 -11.22 19.33 9.51
N LEU A 298 -10.29 18.46 9.10
CA LEU A 298 -10.60 17.15 8.49
C LEU A 298 -10.99 16.11 9.53
N ILE A 299 -10.45 16.26 10.75
CA ILE A 299 -10.88 15.53 11.94
C ILE A 299 -11.11 16.53 13.09
N LYS A 300 -12.04 16.22 13.98
CA LYS A 300 -12.37 17.12 15.11
C LYS A 300 -11.27 17.14 16.18
N GLN A 301 -10.66 15.99 16.41
CA GLN A 301 -9.56 15.81 17.36
C GLN A 301 -8.64 14.68 16.91
N ALA A 302 -7.37 14.77 17.29
CA ALA A 302 -6.39 13.71 17.04
C ALA A 302 -6.76 12.46 17.83
N PRO A 303 -6.83 11.27 17.19
CA PRO A 303 -6.99 10.03 17.93
C PRO A 303 -5.77 9.79 18.82
N ALA A 304 -5.99 9.23 20.01
CA ALA A 304 -4.87 8.86 20.90
C ALA A 304 -3.98 7.81 20.19
N ALA A 305 -2.67 8.06 20.09
CA ALA A 305 -1.74 7.21 19.35
C ALA A 305 -1.84 5.74 19.77
N ASP A 306 -1.93 5.44 21.08
CA ASP A 306 -2.05 4.07 21.59
C ASP A 306 -3.37 3.37 21.23
N SER A 307 -4.37 4.13 20.80
CA SER A 307 -5.64 3.54 20.35
C SER A 307 -5.55 2.87 18.99
N TYR A 308 -4.61 3.31 18.11
CA TYR A 308 -4.54 2.82 16.74
C TYR A 308 -3.12 2.46 16.24
N LEU A 309 -2.07 2.74 17.01
CA LEU A 309 -0.70 2.32 16.67
C LEU A 309 -0.34 1.06 17.46
N ARG A 310 0.25 0.08 16.78
CA ARG A 310 0.81 -1.12 17.41
C ARG A 310 2.29 -1.22 17.09
N ASP A 311 3.11 -1.30 18.15
CA ASP A 311 4.50 -1.76 18.05
C ASP A 311 4.49 -3.29 18.15
N VAL A 312 4.88 -3.97 17.09
CA VAL A 312 4.85 -5.44 16.96
C VAL A 312 6.26 -6.04 16.93
N ARG A 313 7.28 -5.28 17.27
CA ARG A 313 8.67 -5.74 17.38
C ARG A 313 8.89 -6.74 18.52
#